data_e90c4dea24cb9873c25851c5e1cb80a0
#
_entry.id   e90c4dea24cb9873c25851c5e1cb80a0
#
_cell.length_a   1.000
_cell.length_b   1.000
_cell.length_c   1.000
_cell.angle_alpha   90.00
_cell.angle_beta   90.00
_cell.angle_gamma   90.00
#
_symmetry.space_group_name_H-M   'P 1'
#
loop_
_entity.id
_entity.type
_entity.pdbx_description
1 polymer ?
#
loop_
_entity_poly.entity_id
_entity_poly.type
_entity_poly.pdbx_seq_one_letter_code
_entity_poly.pdbx_strand_id
1 'polypeptide(L)'
;MKNLAWILFLLATACNTPTKRLTIATAANVQFAMEELVGQFEEDTSIPCEIILGSSGQLTAQIMEGAPYDVFVSANMKYPEALYEKNLTVKAPVIYAYGVLVLWTLQDRPDLSLEMLKDSSILHIAVANPKTAPYGEAAIQAVSQLQLLNDVGNKLVYGESISQTNQFVVSGSAEIGFTAKSVVVSEEMKGKGTWVEVPDSLYHPIAQGVVVINREDNEKAQQFANFLLSEMARKILQAYGYNVNLSNE
;
A
#
# COMPACT_ATOMS: atom_id res chain seq x y z
N MET A 1 -17.56 -46.63 59.33
CA MET A 1 -18.13 -46.45 57.99
C MET A 1 -17.88 -45.02 57.59
N LYS A 2 -16.83 -44.79 56.76
CA LYS A 2 -16.38 -43.44 56.36
C LYS A 2 -16.86 -43.19 54.91
N ASN A 3 -17.78 -42.25 54.74
CA ASN A 3 -18.25 -41.84 53.40
C ASN A 3 -17.20 -40.84 52.82
N LEU A 4 -16.52 -41.31 51.80
CA LEU A 4 -15.60 -40.49 51.02
C LEU A 4 -16.38 -39.90 49.86
N ALA A 5 -16.76 -38.60 49.97
CA ALA A 5 -17.39 -37.86 48.88
C ALA A 5 -16.33 -37.43 47.87
N TRP A 6 -16.38 -37.98 46.68
CA TRP A 6 -15.57 -37.57 45.56
C TRP A 6 -16.19 -36.30 44.93
N ILE A 7 -15.55 -35.15 45.10
CA ILE A 7 -15.90 -33.91 44.39
C ILE A 7 -15.19 -33.99 43.06
N LEU A 8 -15.97 -34.23 42.00
CA LEU A 8 -15.52 -34.12 40.61
C LEU A 8 -15.43 -32.63 40.23
N PHE A 9 -14.23 -32.08 40.18
CA PHE A 9 -13.95 -30.71 39.71
C PHE A 9 -13.94 -30.76 38.15
N LEU A 10 -15.06 -30.37 37.51
CA LEU A 10 -15.15 -30.17 36.06
C LEU A 10 -14.32 -28.91 35.71
N LEU A 11 -13.10 -29.10 35.24
CA LEU A 11 -12.31 -28.09 34.55
C LEU A 11 -12.97 -27.83 33.20
N ALA A 12 -13.81 -26.78 33.12
CA ALA A 12 -14.27 -26.22 31.86
C ALA A 12 -13.06 -25.54 31.18
N THR A 13 -12.35 -26.26 30.31
CA THR A 13 -11.42 -25.66 29.36
C THR A 13 -12.23 -24.83 28.38
N ALA A 14 -12.29 -23.51 28.62
CA ALA A 14 -12.76 -22.57 27.63
C ALA A 14 -11.81 -22.68 26.42
N CYS A 15 -12.24 -23.39 25.37
CA CYS A 15 -11.65 -23.30 24.05
C CYS A 15 -11.81 -21.86 23.57
N ASN A 16 -10.80 -21.03 23.77
CA ASN A 16 -10.68 -19.76 23.07
C ASN A 16 -10.43 -20.13 21.59
N THR A 17 -11.47 -20.20 20.78
CA THR A 17 -11.33 -20.18 19.32
C THR A 17 -10.61 -18.90 18.97
N PRO A 18 -9.44 -18.93 18.32
CA PRO A 18 -8.77 -17.71 17.91
C PRO A 18 -9.73 -16.91 17.02
N THR A 19 -10.04 -15.70 17.41
CA THR A 19 -10.87 -14.79 16.60
C THR A 19 -10.20 -14.63 15.26
N LYS A 20 -10.89 -15.05 14.18
CA LYS A 20 -10.37 -14.90 12.81
C LYS A 20 -10.10 -13.41 12.56
N ARG A 21 -8.86 -13.08 12.23
CA ARG A 21 -8.44 -11.72 11.87
C ARG A 21 -8.96 -11.38 10.48
N LEU A 22 -9.30 -10.11 10.28
CA LEU A 22 -9.61 -9.58 8.96
C LEU A 22 -8.29 -9.39 8.20
N THR A 23 -8.08 -10.12 7.11
CA THR A 23 -6.83 -10.06 6.35
C THR A 23 -6.95 -9.08 5.19
N ILE A 24 -6.16 -8.00 5.26
CA ILE A 24 -6.19 -6.88 4.32
C ILE A 24 -4.94 -6.94 3.44
N ALA A 25 -5.09 -7.39 2.19
CA ALA A 25 -4.05 -7.33 1.18
C ALA A 25 -3.84 -5.87 0.76
N THR A 26 -2.69 -5.30 1.04
CA THR A 26 -2.43 -3.87 0.97
C THR A 26 -1.25 -3.55 0.07
N ALA A 27 -1.45 -2.70 -0.92
CA ALA A 27 -0.35 -2.18 -1.73
C ALA A 27 0.65 -1.41 -0.86
N ALA A 28 1.94 -1.71 -1.04
CA ALA A 28 3.01 -1.25 -0.16
C ALA A 28 3.18 0.28 -0.05
N ASN A 29 2.66 1.03 -1.02
CA ASN A 29 2.68 2.50 -0.97
C ASN A 29 1.84 3.09 0.15
N VAL A 30 0.80 2.39 0.62
CA VAL A 30 -0.11 2.88 1.66
C VAL A 30 0.21 2.30 3.04
N GLN A 31 1.32 1.57 3.18
CA GLN A 31 1.70 0.88 4.41
C GLN A 31 1.50 1.72 5.67
N PHE A 32 2.16 2.86 5.78
CA PHE A 32 2.15 3.69 7.00
C PHE A 32 0.76 4.27 7.32
N ALA A 33 0.06 4.74 6.30
CA ALA A 33 -1.32 5.18 6.47
C ALA A 33 -2.25 4.02 6.84
N MET A 34 -2.00 2.81 6.30
CA MET A 34 -2.81 1.63 6.59
C MET A 34 -2.63 1.15 8.02
N GLU A 35 -1.44 1.25 8.59
CA GLU A 35 -1.17 0.93 10.00
C GLU A 35 -2.01 1.81 10.92
N GLU A 36 -2.10 3.12 10.66
CA GLU A 36 -2.94 4.05 11.42
C GLU A 36 -4.43 3.80 11.17
N LEU A 37 -4.84 3.58 9.92
CA LEU A 37 -6.22 3.26 9.55
C LEU A 37 -6.72 1.97 10.23
N VAL A 38 -5.90 0.94 10.24
CA VAL A 38 -6.22 -0.33 10.92
C VAL A 38 -6.30 -0.13 12.42
N GLY A 39 -5.36 0.61 13.02
CA GLY A 39 -5.39 0.92 14.46
C GLY A 39 -6.71 1.61 14.86
N GLN A 40 -7.14 2.63 14.09
CA GLN A 40 -8.41 3.31 14.35
C GLN A 40 -9.62 2.39 14.14
N PHE A 41 -9.60 1.55 13.07
CA PHE A 41 -10.68 0.60 12.82
C PHE A 41 -10.81 -0.45 13.92
N GLU A 42 -9.69 -0.99 14.42
CA GLU A 42 -9.65 -1.95 15.54
C GLU A 42 -10.18 -1.32 16.83
N GLU A 43 -9.81 -0.05 17.11
CA GLU A 43 -10.32 0.70 18.27
C GLU A 43 -11.83 0.88 18.21
N ASP A 44 -12.37 1.27 17.06
CA ASP A 44 -13.79 1.55 16.88
C ASP A 44 -14.65 0.29 16.86
N THR A 45 -14.13 -0.85 16.36
CA THR A 45 -14.93 -2.06 16.08
C THR A 45 -14.55 -3.28 16.89
N SER A 46 -13.39 -3.29 17.51
CA SER A 46 -12.78 -4.48 18.15
C SER A 46 -12.60 -5.67 17.18
N ILE A 47 -12.54 -5.42 15.86
CA ILE A 47 -12.26 -6.44 14.83
C ILE A 47 -10.76 -6.50 14.60
N PRO A 48 -10.06 -7.59 15.01
CA PRO A 48 -8.62 -7.69 14.80
C PRO A 48 -8.29 -7.84 13.32
N CYS A 49 -7.30 -7.06 12.85
CA CYS A 49 -6.87 -7.05 11.46
C CYS A 49 -5.44 -7.60 11.29
N GLU A 50 -5.12 -7.97 10.06
CA GLU A 50 -3.79 -8.36 9.63
C GLU A 50 -3.51 -7.72 8.27
N ILE A 51 -2.40 -6.98 8.16
CA ILE A 51 -1.98 -6.32 6.93
C ILE A 51 -0.98 -7.22 6.20
N ILE A 52 -1.27 -7.54 4.94
CA ILE A 52 -0.34 -8.26 4.06
C ILE A 52 0.14 -7.29 2.98
N LEU A 53 1.43 -6.97 2.99
CA LEU A 53 2.03 -6.00 2.07
C LEU A 53 2.58 -6.66 0.81
N GLY A 54 2.36 -6.01 -0.33
CA GLY A 54 2.92 -6.42 -1.61
C GLY A 54 2.74 -5.36 -2.69
N SER A 55 3.19 -5.63 -3.92
CA SER A 55 2.74 -4.82 -5.05
C SER A 55 1.31 -5.21 -5.45
N SER A 56 0.56 -4.26 -6.02
CA SER A 56 -0.84 -4.53 -6.41
C SER A 56 -0.97 -5.72 -7.35
N GLY A 57 -0.03 -5.87 -8.30
CA GLY A 57 -0.04 -7.01 -9.22
C GLY A 57 0.27 -8.35 -8.56
N GLN A 58 1.24 -8.39 -7.62
CA GLN A 58 1.54 -9.62 -6.86
C GLN A 58 0.35 -10.06 -6.01
N LEU A 59 -0.25 -9.12 -5.27
CA LEU A 59 -1.44 -9.41 -4.44
C LEU A 59 -2.62 -9.88 -5.30
N THR A 60 -2.82 -9.27 -6.47
CA THR A 60 -3.85 -9.71 -7.42
C THR A 60 -3.62 -11.14 -7.90
N ALA A 61 -2.39 -11.50 -8.25
CA ALA A 61 -2.05 -12.87 -8.64
C ALA A 61 -2.33 -13.86 -7.51
N GLN A 62 -1.95 -13.53 -6.29
CA GLN A 62 -2.22 -14.36 -5.10
C GLN A 62 -3.74 -14.53 -4.85
N ILE A 63 -4.53 -13.47 -5.01
CA ILE A 63 -6.00 -13.54 -4.89
C ILE A 63 -6.59 -14.46 -5.97
N MET A 64 -6.12 -14.35 -7.21
CA MET A 64 -6.56 -15.22 -8.31
C MET A 64 -6.20 -16.69 -8.07
N GLU A 65 -5.14 -16.97 -7.32
CA GLU A 65 -4.71 -18.31 -6.90
C GLU A 65 -5.40 -18.79 -5.61
N GLY A 66 -6.29 -17.97 -5.04
CA GLY A 66 -7.11 -18.33 -3.88
C GLY A 66 -6.51 -17.95 -2.52
N ALA A 67 -5.53 -17.04 -2.46
CA ALA A 67 -5.02 -16.53 -1.19
C ALA A 67 -6.17 -16.03 -0.29
N PRO A 68 -6.14 -16.30 1.03
CA PRO A 68 -7.27 -16.09 1.93
C PRO A 68 -7.38 -14.64 2.42
N TYR A 69 -7.35 -13.69 1.49
CA TYR A 69 -7.53 -12.26 1.80
C TYR A 69 -9.01 -11.88 1.81
N ASP A 70 -9.40 -10.98 2.69
CA ASP A 70 -10.78 -10.53 2.85
C ASP A 70 -11.02 -9.19 2.15
N VAL A 71 -10.01 -8.28 2.18
CA VAL A 71 -10.05 -6.97 1.51
C VAL A 71 -8.79 -6.80 0.67
N PHE A 72 -8.91 -6.17 -0.49
CA PHE A 72 -7.78 -5.76 -1.30
C PHE A 72 -7.76 -4.25 -1.49
N VAL A 73 -6.68 -3.61 -1.05
CA VAL A 73 -6.39 -2.18 -1.16
C VAL A 73 -5.26 -2.00 -2.17
N SER A 74 -5.61 -1.56 -3.36
CA SER A 74 -4.73 -1.45 -4.53
C SER A 74 -4.23 -0.03 -4.74
N ALA A 75 -3.02 0.10 -5.29
CA ALA A 75 -2.45 1.38 -5.69
C ALA A 75 -2.96 1.89 -7.05
N ASN A 76 -3.81 1.17 -7.76
CA ASN A 76 -4.55 1.64 -8.93
C ASN A 76 -5.86 0.88 -9.11
N MET A 77 -6.67 1.29 -10.11
CA MET A 77 -7.96 0.67 -10.41
C MET A 77 -7.84 -0.59 -11.27
N LYS A 78 -6.81 -0.70 -12.13
CA LYS A 78 -6.58 -1.83 -13.05
C LYS A 78 -6.70 -3.20 -12.39
N TYR A 79 -6.10 -3.36 -11.22
CA TYR A 79 -6.02 -4.65 -10.53
C TYR A 79 -7.34 -5.04 -9.84
N PRO A 80 -8.00 -4.16 -9.06
CA PRO A 80 -9.29 -4.51 -8.48
C PRO A 80 -10.39 -4.66 -9.55
N GLU A 81 -10.34 -3.93 -10.67
CA GLU A 81 -11.23 -4.13 -11.82
C GLU A 81 -11.06 -5.52 -12.43
N ALA A 82 -9.81 -5.96 -12.63
CA ALA A 82 -9.52 -7.31 -13.14
C ALA A 82 -10.04 -8.43 -12.22
N LEU A 83 -10.06 -8.22 -10.90
CA LEU A 83 -10.68 -9.16 -9.95
C LEU A 83 -12.22 -9.13 -10.05
N TYR A 84 -12.80 -7.95 -10.20
CA TYR A 84 -14.24 -7.78 -10.37
C TYR A 84 -14.75 -8.45 -11.66
N GLU A 85 -14.07 -8.27 -12.77
CA GLU A 85 -14.39 -8.93 -14.06
C GLU A 85 -14.38 -10.47 -13.95
N LYS A 86 -13.56 -11.01 -13.03
CA LYS A 86 -13.49 -12.46 -12.75
C LYS A 86 -14.49 -12.92 -11.67
N ASN A 87 -15.40 -12.05 -11.19
CA ASN A 87 -16.35 -12.34 -10.12
C ASN A 87 -15.69 -12.76 -8.79
N LEU A 88 -14.45 -12.30 -8.53
CA LEU A 88 -13.71 -12.56 -7.29
C LEU A 88 -13.99 -11.50 -6.21
N THR A 89 -14.80 -10.50 -6.48
CA THR A 89 -15.16 -9.44 -5.53
C THR A 89 -16.67 -9.36 -5.32
N VAL A 90 -17.08 -8.85 -4.16
CA VAL A 90 -18.51 -8.72 -3.80
C VAL A 90 -19.19 -7.63 -4.65
N LYS A 91 -18.48 -6.53 -4.93
CA LYS A 91 -18.96 -5.38 -5.70
C LYS A 91 -17.84 -4.83 -6.57
N ALA A 92 -18.20 -3.92 -7.47
CA ALA A 92 -17.24 -3.13 -8.25
C ALA A 92 -16.29 -2.35 -7.32
N PRO A 93 -15.03 -2.12 -7.75
CA PRO A 93 -14.06 -1.36 -6.98
C PRO A 93 -14.49 0.10 -6.82
N VAL A 94 -14.06 0.70 -5.70
CA VAL A 94 -14.30 2.10 -5.39
C VAL A 94 -12.96 2.80 -5.21
N ILE A 95 -12.80 3.99 -5.79
CA ILE A 95 -11.63 4.84 -5.56
C ILE A 95 -11.72 5.43 -4.15
N TYR A 96 -10.68 5.21 -3.33
CA TYR A 96 -10.64 5.78 -1.98
C TYR A 96 -9.69 6.99 -1.87
N ALA A 97 -8.70 7.11 -2.77
CA ALA A 97 -7.73 8.21 -2.80
C ALA A 97 -6.98 8.28 -4.13
N TYR A 98 -6.24 9.37 -4.35
CA TYR A 98 -5.22 9.48 -5.39
C TYR A 98 -3.85 9.62 -4.75
N GLY A 99 -2.89 8.83 -5.24
CA GLY A 99 -1.51 8.85 -4.77
C GLY A 99 -0.68 9.93 -5.45
N VAL A 100 0.40 10.35 -4.78
CA VAL A 100 1.38 11.32 -5.28
C VAL A 100 2.74 10.65 -5.41
N LEU A 101 3.35 10.72 -6.60
CA LEU A 101 4.69 10.23 -6.87
C LEU A 101 5.72 11.27 -6.44
N VAL A 102 6.79 10.82 -5.77
CA VAL A 102 7.92 11.67 -5.39
C VAL A 102 9.25 11.04 -5.83
N LEU A 103 10.23 11.90 -6.11
CA LEU A 103 11.62 11.54 -6.20
C LEU A 103 12.28 11.86 -4.86
N TRP A 104 13.11 10.96 -4.30
CA TRP A 104 13.70 11.14 -2.99
C TRP A 104 15.10 10.54 -2.87
N THR A 105 15.85 11.00 -1.88
CA THR A 105 17.18 10.52 -1.55
C THR A 105 17.47 10.71 -0.05
N LEU A 106 18.33 9.88 0.52
CA LEU A 106 18.88 10.08 1.86
C LEU A 106 20.24 10.81 1.85
N GLN A 107 20.79 11.08 0.66
CA GLN A 107 21.98 11.90 0.53
C GLN A 107 21.66 13.38 0.76
N ASP A 108 22.67 14.14 1.19
CA ASP A 108 22.54 15.60 1.31
C ASP A 108 22.51 16.24 -0.08
N ARG A 109 21.30 16.45 -0.59
CA ARG A 109 21.02 17.01 -1.93
C ARG A 109 19.90 18.06 -1.82
N PRO A 110 20.22 19.27 -1.32
CA PRO A 110 19.18 20.30 -1.13
C PRO A 110 18.56 20.81 -2.43
N ASP A 111 19.24 20.63 -3.55
CA ASP A 111 18.84 20.99 -4.92
C ASP A 111 18.20 19.84 -5.70
N LEU A 112 17.69 18.79 -5.01
CA LEU A 112 17.10 17.62 -5.63
C LEU A 112 16.06 18.01 -6.69
N SER A 113 16.22 17.48 -7.89
CA SER A 113 15.32 17.69 -9.03
C SER A 113 15.33 16.49 -9.98
N LEU A 114 14.36 16.43 -10.91
CA LEU A 114 14.30 15.35 -11.91
C LEU A 114 15.46 15.40 -12.91
N GLU A 115 16.06 16.56 -13.15
CA GLU A 115 17.23 16.74 -13.99
C GLU A 115 18.45 16.01 -13.44
N MET A 116 18.55 15.86 -12.12
CA MET A 116 19.65 15.14 -11.45
C MET A 116 19.68 13.64 -11.79
N LEU A 117 18.64 13.06 -12.33
CA LEU A 117 18.67 11.66 -12.79
C LEU A 117 19.80 11.42 -13.82
N LYS A 118 20.22 12.45 -14.57
CA LYS A 118 21.34 12.37 -15.53
C LYS A 118 22.71 12.53 -14.89
N ASP A 119 22.79 13.03 -13.66
CA ASP A 119 24.05 13.27 -12.98
C ASP A 119 24.91 11.99 -12.96
N SER A 120 26.20 12.14 -13.25
CA SER A 120 27.14 11.02 -13.29
C SER A 120 27.42 10.41 -11.91
N SER A 121 27.13 11.16 -10.83
CA SER A 121 27.21 10.64 -9.46
C SER A 121 26.05 9.75 -9.07
N ILE A 122 24.94 9.76 -9.84
CA ILE A 122 23.79 8.85 -9.68
C ILE A 122 24.08 7.63 -10.56
N LEU A 123 24.39 6.51 -9.92
CA LEU A 123 24.67 5.22 -10.58
C LEU A 123 23.42 4.34 -10.60
N HIS A 124 22.58 4.42 -9.56
CA HIS A 124 21.39 3.62 -9.42
C HIS A 124 20.18 4.48 -9.03
N ILE A 125 19.08 4.27 -9.76
CA ILE A 125 17.80 4.91 -9.53
C ILE A 125 16.79 3.82 -9.18
N ALA A 126 16.34 3.81 -7.92
CA ALA A 126 15.37 2.81 -7.46
C ALA A 126 13.98 3.11 -7.99
N VAL A 127 13.35 2.12 -8.61
CA VAL A 127 12.00 2.19 -9.16
C VAL A 127 11.27 0.90 -8.82
N ALA A 128 10.00 0.95 -8.41
CA ALA A 128 9.22 -0.27 -8.27
C ALA A 128 8.96 -0.91 -9.65
N ASN A 129 8.82 -2.23 -9.70
CA ASN A 129 8.64 -2.96 -10.97
C ASN A 129 7.37 -2.45 -11.69
N PRO A 130 7.50 -1.78 -12.86
CA PRO A 130 6.36 -1.17 -13.55
C PRO A 130 5.33 -2.19 -14.04
N LYS A 131 5.70 -3.47 -14.12
CA LYS A 131 4.77 -4.54 -14.55
C LYS A 131 3.75 -4.90 -13.47
N THR A 132 4.08 -4.67 -12.19
CA THR A 132 3.29 -5.11 -11.04
C THR A 132 2.97 -4.01 -10.04
N ALA A 133 3.72 -2.89 -10.06
CA ALA A 133 3.60 -1.80 -9.12
C ALA A 133 3.18 -0.48 -9.81
N PRO A 134 1.99 0.07 -9.51
CA PRO A 134 1.49 1.29 -10.15
C PRO A 134 2.39 2.51 -10.02
N TYR A 135 3.06 2.70 -8.88
CA TYR A 135 4.04 3.78 -8.71
C TYR A 135 5.29 3.59 -9.59
N GLY A 136 5.67 2.34 -9.87
CA GLY A 136 6.74 2.05 -10.83
C GLY A 136 6.31 2.41 -12.25
N GLU A 137 5.06 2.09 -12.62
CA GLU A 137 4.48 2.51 -13.91
C GLU A 137 4.48 4.04 -14.05
N ALA A 138 4.01 4.76 -13.01
CA ALA A 138 4.01 6.23 -12.98
C ALA A 138 5.44 6.82 -13.08
N ALA A 139 6.42 6.22 -12.40
CA ALA A 139 7.82 6.65 -12.48
C ALA A 139 8.39 6.50 -13.91
N ILE A 140 8.13 5.37 -14.56
CA ILE A 140 8.56 5.16 -15.96
C ILE A 140 7.84 6.11 -16.92
N GLN A 141 6.55 6.40 -16.70
CA GLN A 141 5.83 7.40 -17.49
C GLN A 141 6.50 8.78 -17.34
N ALA A 142 6.80 9.22 -16.11
CA ALA A 142 7.44 10.51 -15.86
C ALA A 142 8.83 10.59 -16.51
N VAL A 143 9.67 9.58 -16.37
CA VAL A 143 10.99 9.52 -17.00
C VAL A 143 10.88 9.55 -18.53
N SER A 144 9.88 8.87 -19.09
CA SER A 144 9.62 8.82 -20.53
C SER A 144 9.12 10.17 -21.07
N GLN A 145 8.18 10.83 -20.36
CA GLN A 145 7.68 12.16 -20.77
C GLN A 145 8.78 13.23 -20.76
N LEU A 146 9.74 13.11 -19.85
CA LEU A 146 10.94 13.95 -19.81
C LEU A 146 11.99 13.57 -20.88
N GLN A 147 11.74 12.53 -21.69
CA GLN A 147 12.66 11.98 -22.68
C GLN A 147 13.99 11.49 -22.08
N LEU A 148 14.02 11.13 -20.79
CA LEU A 148 15.22 10.73 -20.09
C LEU A 148 15.51 9.21 -20.16
N LEU A 149 14.57 8.42 -20.67
CA LEU A 149 14.66 6.95 -20.59
C LEU A 149 15.93 6.38 -21.26
N ASN A 150 16.40 7.00 -22.35
CA ASN A 150 17.64 6.60 -23.01
C ASN A 150 18.89 6.93 -22.19
N ASP A 151 18.86 8.02 -21.41
CA ASP A 151 20.00 8.49 -20.62
C ASP A 151 20.12 7.72 -19.30
N VAL A 152 19.00 7.33 -18.70
CA VAL A 152 18.97 6.76 -17.35
C VAL A 152 18.54 5.30 -17.30
N GLY A 153 18.09 4.71 -18.41
CA GLY A 153 17.55 3.36 -18.44
C GLY A 153 18.50 2.28 -17.88
N ASN A 154 19.81 2.46 -18.08
CA ASN A 154 20.84 1.57 -17.53
C ASN A 154 21.14 1.78 -16.04
N LYS A 155 20.63 2.86 -15.44
CA LYS A 155 20.73 3.15 -14.01
C LYS A 155 19.53 2.62 -13.20
N LEU A 156 18.43 2.25 -13.89
CA LEU A 156 17.21 1.83 -13.22
C LEU A 156 17.39 0.47 -12.53
N VAL A 157 17.14 0.42 -11.23
CA VAL A 157 17.09 -0.81 -10.44
C VAL A 157 15.66 -1.04 -9.92
N TYR A 158 15.14 -2.24 -10.16
CA TYR A 158 13.73 -2.53 -9.94
C TYR A 158 13.50 -3.32 -8.65
N GLY A 159 12.69 -2.74 -7.75
CA GLY A 159 12.15 -3.43 -6.58
C GLY A 159 10.79 -4.08 -6.91
N GLU A 160 10.50 -5.22 -6.32
CA GLU A 160 9.23 -5.94 -6.53
C GLU A 160 8.01 -5.15 -6.02
N SER A 161 8.22 -4.22 -5.08
CA SER A 161 7.21 -3.33 -4.50
C SER A 161 7.82 -2.00 -4.09
N ILE A 162 7.01 -1.02 -3.71
CA ILE A 162 7.47 0.24 -3.11
C ILE A 162 8.31 -0.03 -1.85
N SER A 163 7.94 -0.99 -0.99
CA SER A 163 8.74 -1.31 0.20
C SER A 163 10.16 -1.75 -0.16
N GLN A 164 10.34 -2.65 -1.14
CA GLN A 164 11.67 -3.06 -1.56
C GLN A 164 12.43 -1.93 -2.27
N THR A 165 11.75 -1.13 -3.08
CA THR A 165 12.33 0.05 -3.73
C THR A 165 12.88 1.03 -2.69
N ASN A 166 12.13 1.28 -1.62
CA ASN A 166 12.57 2.12 -0.50
C ASN A 166 13.80 1.54 0.20
N GLN A 167 13.87 0.21 0.36
CA GLN A 167 15.05 -0.44 0.96
C GLN A 167 16.32 -0.22 0.14
N PHE A 168 16.26 -0.13 -1.18
CA PHE A 168 17.43 0.19 -2.00
C PHE A 168 17.98 1.58 -1.69
N VAL A 169 17.14 2.58 -1.47
CA VAL A 169 17.56 3.93 -1.09
C VAL A 169 18.04 3.97 0.37
N VAL A 170 17.28 3.33 1.29
CA VAL A 170 17.62 3.30 2.72
C VAL A 170 18.95 2.60 2.98
N SER A 171 19.25 1.53 2.25
CA SER A 171 20.52 0.80 2.36
C SER A 171 21.70 1.45 1.61
N GLY A 172 21.44 2.52 0.83
CA GLY A 172 22.44 3.13 -0.04
C GLY A 172 22.77 2.29 -1.29
N SER A 173 21.98 1.26 -1.60
CA SER A 173 22.13 0.48 -2.84
C SER A 173 21.64 1.25 -4.07
N ALA A 174 20.87 2.31 -3.88
CA ALA A 174 20.54 3.31 -4.87
C ALA A 174 20.69 4.70 -4.25
N GLU A 175 21.27 5.63 -5.00
CA GLU A 175 21.50 7.00 -4.55
C GLU A 175 20.18 7.79 -4.46
N ILE A 176 19.21 7.45 -5.30
CA ILE A 176 17.94 8.14 -5.47
C ILE A 176 16.87 7.13 -5.84
N GLY A 177 15.60 7.45 -5.57
CA GLY A 177 14.49 6.56 -5.95
C GLY A 177 13.17 7.27 -6.10
N PHE A 178 12.27 6.63 -6.84
CA PHE A 178 10.87 7.04 -6.91
C PHE A 178 10.05 6.28 -5.87
N THR A 179 9.23 7.01 -5.12
CA THR A 179 8.34 6.40 -4.11
C THR A 179 7.02 7.16 -3.98
N ALA A 180 6.15 6.70 -3.10
CA ALA A 180 4.92 7.40 -2.75
C ALA A 180 5.20 8.52 -1.74
N LYS A 181 4.51 9.65 -1.87
CA LYS A 181 4.58 10.76 -0.90
C LYS A 181 4.29 10.29 0.52
N SER A 182 3.36 9.35 0.70
CA SER A 182 3.02 8.75 1.99
C SER A 182 4.19 8.12 2.73
N VAL A 183 5.21 7.67 2.01
CA VAL A 183 6.43 7.12 2.61
C VAL A 183 7.28 8.23 3.22
N VAL A 184 7.58 9.26 2.43
CA VAL A 184 8.51 10.34 2.85
C VAL A 184 7.94 11.28 3.90
N VAL A 185 6.61 11.34 4.04
CA VAL A 185 5.92 12.11 5.10
C VAL A 185 5.59 11.28 6.34
N SER A 186 5.81 9.97 6.32
CA SER A 186 5.59 9.10 7.49
C SER A 186 6.48 9.49 8.67
N GLU A 187 6.06 9.22 9.89
CA GLU A 187 6.86 9.52 11.09
C GLU A 187 8.23 8.83 11.05
N GLU A 188 8.32 7.64 10.43
CA GLU A 188 9.60 6.94 10.26
C GLU A 188 10.58 7.67 9.34
N MET A 189 10.08 8.35 8.30
CA MET A 189 10.91 8.99 7.28
C MET A 189 10.96 10.50 7.38
N LYS A 190 10.13 11.12 8.19
CA LYS A 190 10.05 12.57 8.38
C LYS A 190 11.39 13.15 8.80
N GLY A 191 11.85 14.15 8.05
CA GLY A 191 13.15 14.79 8.27
C GLY A 191 14.37 13.96 7.85
N LYS A 192 14.19 12.81 7.21
CA LYS A 192 15.27 12.01 6.65
C LYS A 192 15.40 12.24 5.14
N GLY A 193 16.55 12.78 4.74
CA GLY A 193 16.84 13.05 3.32
C GLY A 193 16.03 14.22 2.73
N THR A 194 15.99 14.24 1.42
CA THR A 194 15.31 15.26 0.62
C THR A 194 14.38 14.58 -0.39
N TRP A 195 13.24 15.19 -0.67
CA TRP A 195 12.31 14.71 -1.69
C TRP A 195 11.63 15.87 -2.42
N VAL A 196 11.20 15.60 -3.65
CA VAL A 196 10.41 16.53 -4.47
C VAL A 196 9.24 15.79 -5.09
N GLU A 197 8.09 16.46 -5.23
CA GLU A 197 6.96 15.91 -5.96
C GLU A 197 7.29 15.84 -7.46
N VAL A 198 6.94 14.73 -8.09
CA VAL A 198 6.95 14.62 -9.54
C VAL A 198 5.69 15.32 -10.06
N PRO A 199 5.81 16.27 -11.01
CA PRO A 199 4.64 16.93 -11.57
C PRO A 199 3.61 15.94 -12.09
N ASP A 200 2.35 16.11 -11.72
CA ASP A 200 1.23 15.24 -12.09
C ASP A 200 0.98 15.17 -13.61
N SER A 201 1.39 16.22 -14.34
CA SER A 201 1.36 16.24 -15.81
C SER A 201 2.30 15.21 -16.48
N LEU A 202 3.23 14.60 -15.73
CA LEU A 202 4.21 13.64 -16.25
C LEU A 202 3.76 12.17 -16.14
N TYR A 203 2.67 11.88 -15.45
CA TYR A 203 2.16 10.51 -15.28
C TYR A 203 0.63 10.50 -15.18
N HIS A 204 0.02 9.35 -15.42
CA HIS A 204 -1.42 9.20 -15.24
C HIS A 204 -1.81 9.24 -13.76
N PRO A 205 -2.99 9.79 -13.40
CA PRO A 205 -3.46 9.82 -12.01
C PRO A 205 -3.40 8.44 -11.36
N ILE A 206 -2.79 8.37 -10.17
CA ILE A 206 -2.66 7.12 -9.41
C ILE A 206 -3.93 6.94 -8.57
N ALA A 207 -5.05 6.61 -9.24
CA ALA A 207 -6.36 6.37 -8.61
C ALA A 207 -6.34 5.04 -7.86
N GLN A 208 -6.38 5.05 -6.54
CA GLN A 208 -6.26 3.87 -5.70
C GLN A 208 -7.62 3.28 -5.38
N GLY A 209 -7.75 1.96 -5.57
CA GLY A 209 -9.01 1.24 -5.46
C GLY A 209 -9.07 0.28 -4.28
N VAL A 210 -10.27 0.10 -3.72
CA VAL A 210 -10.56 -0.92 -2.72
C VAL A 210 -11.68 -1.85 -3.19
N VAL A 211 -11.53 -3.14 -2.90
CA VAL A 211 -12.58 -4.17 -3.10
C VAL A 211 -12.62 -5.12 -1.92
N VAL A 212 -13.81 -5.64 -1.65
CA VAL A 212 -14.04 -6.79 -0.77
C VAL A 212 -13.96 -8.07 -1.62
N ILE A 213 -13.11 -9.00 -1.22
CA ILE A 213 -12.96 -10.30 -1.89
C ILE A 213 -14.18 -11.16 -1.58
N ASN A 214 -14.73 -11.83 -2.58
CA ASN A 214 -15.93 -12.65 -2.43
C ASN A 214 -15.61 -13.92 -1.62
N ARG A 215 -16.09 -13.99 -0.37
CA ARG A 215 -15.95 -15.07 0.60
C ARG A 215 -17.32 -15.42 1.18
N GLU A 216 -17.40 -16.49 1.96
CA GLU A 216 -18.65 -16.90 2.63
C GLU A 216 -19.15 -15.85 3.65
N ASP A 217 -18.24 -15.22 4.39
CA ASP A 217 -18.53 -14.16 5.36
C ASP A 217 -17.78 -12.89 5.00
N ASN A 218 -18.50 -11.89 4.51
CA ASN A 218 -17.97 -10.62 4.04
C ASN A 218 -18.34 -9.43 4.93
N GLU A 219 -19.02 -9.62 6.05
CA GLU A 219 -19.56 -8.52 6.85
C GLU A 219 -18.44 -7.61 7.39
N LYS A 220 -17.42 -8.19 8.02
CA LYS A 220 -16.27 -7.44 8.56
C LYS A 220 -15.47 -6.76 7.46
N ALA A 221 -15.29 -7.43 6.33
CA ALA A 221 -14.59 -6.88 5.17
C ALA A 221 -15.34 -5.67 4.58
N GLN A 222 -16.66 -5.74 4.52
CA GLN A 222 -17.49 -4.62 4.07
C GLN A 222 -17.47 -3.45 5.06
N GLN A 223 -17.43 -3.73 6.38
CA GLN A 223 -17.26 -2.70 7.41
C GLN A 223 -15.94 -1.95 7.22
N PHE A 224 -14.83 -2.68 7.00
CA PHE A 224 -13.53 -2.05 6.75
C PHE A 224 -13.51 -1.24 5.44
N ALA A 225 -14.07 -1.77 4.35
CA ALA A 225 -14.15 -1.04 3.08
C ALA A 225 -14.98 0.25 3.22
N ASN A 226 -16.08 0.23 3.98
CA ASN A 226 -16.89 1.41 4.28
C ASN A 226 -16.13 2.40 5.17
N PHE A 227 -15.38 1.91 6.17
CA PHE A 227 -14.53 2.75 7.02
C PHE A 227 -13.46 3.47 6.19
N LEU A 228 -12.80 2.79 5.24
CA LEU A 228 -11.78 3.39 4.38
C LEU A 228 -12.33 4.56 3.53
N LEU A 229 -13.63 4.59 3.28
CA LEU A 229 -14.33 5.68 2.57
C LEU A 229 -14.88 6.76 3.51
N SER A 230 -14.73 6.61 4.81
CA SER A 230 -15.25 7.53 5.83
C SER A 230 -14.46 8.85 5.87
N GLU A 231 -15.04 9.85 6.55
CA GLU A 231 -14.36 11.14 6.78
C GLU A 231 -13.13 10.98 7.68
N MET A 232 -13.17 10.06 8.66
CA MET A 232 -12.02 9.77 9.51
C MET A 232 -10.85 9.20 8.67
N ALA A 233 -11.10 8.21 7.85
CA ALA A 233 -10.08 7.63 6.99
C ALA A 233 -9.53 8.65 5.98
N ARG A 234 -10.37 9.53 5.43
CA ARG A 234 -9.93 10.64 4.55
C ARG A 234 -8.95 11.57 5.25
N LYS A 235 -9.19 11.93 6.52
CA LYS A 235 -8.29 12.79 7.31
C LYS A 235 -6.93 12.11 7.50
N ILE A 236 -6.92 10.83 7.83
CA ILE A 236 -5.68 10.05 7.96
C ILE A 236 -4.95 10.03 6.60
N LEU A 237 -5.62 9.65 5.52
CA LEU A 237 -5.01 9.62 4.19
C LEU A 237 -4.45 10.98 3.76
N GLN A 238 -5.15 12.09 4.04
CA GLN A 238 -4.65 13.45 3.76
C GLN A 238 -3.38 13.78 4.54
N ALA A 239 -3.28 13.37 5.82
CA ALA A 239 -2.07 13.54 6.62
C ALA A 239 -0.86 12.83 6.01
N TYR A 240 -1.09 11.70 5.34
CA TYR A 240 -0.07 10.98 4.57
C TYR A 240 0.08 11.46 3.12
N GLY A 241 -0.46 12.63 2.78
CA GLY A 241 -0.24 13.27 1.49
C GLY A 241 -1.03 12.68 0.31
N TYR A 242 -2.09 11.91 0.57
CA TYR A 242 -3.03 11.47 -0.45
C TYR A 242 -4.02 12.56 -0.82
N ASN A 243 -4.41 12.61 -2.09
CA ASN A 243 -5.52 13.43 -2.56
C ASN A 243 -6.82 12.64 -2.39
N VAL A 244 -7.73 13.13 -1.52
CA VAL A 244 -9.02 12.49 -1.20
C VAL A 244 -10.23 13.31 -1.65
N ASN A 245 -10.01 14.44 -2.33
CA ASN A 245 -11.08 15.23 -2.93
C ASN A 245 -11.57 14.48 -4.17
N LEU A 246 -12.40 13.47 -3.93
CA LEU A 246 -13.16 12.77 -4.96
C LEU A 246 -14.30 13.72 -5.34
N SER A 247 -14.03 14.72 -6.18
CA SER A 247 -15.11 15.46 -6.84
C SER A 247 -15.91 14.40 -7.61
N ASN A 248 -17.20 14.27 -7.27
CA ASN A 248 -18.13 13.46 -8.04
C ASN A 248 -18.15 14.01 -9.49
N GLU A 249 -17.36 13.40 -10.38
CA GLU A 249 -17.55 13.49 -11.82
C GLU A 249 -18.51 12.39 -12.28
#